data_b82068f4272ee79d94da3f2a03b7c0c1
#
_entry.id   b82068f4272ee79d94da3f2a03b7c0c1
#
_cell.length_a   1.000
_cell.length_b   1.000
_cell.length_c   1.000
_cell.angle_alpha   90.00
_cell.angle_beta   90.00
_cell.angle_gamma   90.00
#
_symmetry.space_group_name_H-M   'P 1'
#
loop_
_entity.id
_entity.type
_entity.pdbx_description
1 polymer ?
#
loop_
_entity_poly.entity_id
_entity_poly.type
_entity_poly.pdbx_seq_one_letter_code
_entity_poly.pdbx_strand_id
1 'polypeptide(L)'
;NNSHQLTGNFKTGYLSSIFLSELSFSILRTLQTADEITTRVSRTEGGLGFVFFIVRDWFAVARSDLLQSSEQKLNLRAITKGGAGHYIVKTNRMNLGAVIGAAWNFEDYTDPVISGRNSAEAFAALEYKIFNLGDLELNTKVIAYPSLTEKGRFRSDFDFNIEYEFGFDLFINLGFTLNYDNQPAEGASPNDYVFQTTIGWEL
;
A
#
# COMPACT_ATOMS: atom_id res chain seq x y z
N ASN A 1 -3.81 26.16 -18.19
CA ASN A 1 -3.65 24.88 -17.52
C ASN A 1 -4.52 24.87 -16.26
N ASN A 2 -5.43 23.91 -16.15
CA ASN A 2 -6.29 23.75 -14.98
C ASN A 2 -6.08 22.34 -14.42
N SER A 3 -5.88 22.20 -13.10
CA SER A 3 -5.75 20.92 -12.44
C SER A 3 -6.70 20.87 -11.24
N HIS A 4 -7.49 19.79 -11.17
CA HIS A 4 -8.36 19.51 -10.04
C HIS A 4 -8.00 18.12 -9.47
N GLN A 5 -7.74 18.08 -8.19
CA GLN A 5 -7.47 16.81 -7.49
C GLN A 5 -8.47 16.63 -6.35
N LEU A 6 -9.03 15.42 -6.27
CA LEU A 6 -9.84 14.96 -5.16
C LEU A 6 -9.14 13.76 -4.52
N THR A 7 -8.88 13.86 -3.23
CA THR A 7 -8.32 12.76 -2.42
C THR A 7 -9.23 12.51 -1.24
N GLY A 8 -9.54 11.23 -1.00
CA GLY A 8 -10.29 10.78 0.16
C GLY A 8 -9.64 9.55 0.76
N ASN A 9 -9.41 9.55 2.08
CA ASN A 9 -8.83 8.43 2.79
C ASN A 9 -9.70 8.08 4.00
N PHE A 10 -9.93 6.80 4.19
CA PHE A 10 -10.60 6.26 5.36
C PHE A 10 -9.83 5.07 5.89
N LYS A 11 -9.54 5.06 7.18
CA LYS A 11 -8.90 3.94 7.85
C LYS A 11 -9.53 3.75 9.21
N THR A 12 -9.85 2.49 9.53
CA THR A 12 -10.33 2.11 10.85
C THR A 12 -9.76 0.76 11.24
N GLY A 13 -9.68 0.50 12.53
CA GLY A 13 -9.15 -0.77 13.02
C GLY A 13 -9.64 -1.09 14.41
N TYR A 14 -9.54 -2.36 14.76
CA TYR A 14 -9.83 -2.86 16.09
C TYR A 14 -8.65 -3.69 16.58
N LEU A 15 -8.15 -3.36 17.75
CA LEU A 15 -7.04 -4.04 18.41
C LEU A 15 -7.53 -4.73 19.68
N SER A 16 -7.22 -6.01 19.80
CA SER A 16 -7.38 -6.79 21.02
C SER A 16 -6.05 -7.44 21.41
N SER A 17 -6.03 -8.17 22.52
CA SER A 17 -4.82 -8.91 22.95
C SER A 17 -4.44 -10.07 22.03
N ILE A 18 -5.38 -10.56 21.22
CA ILE A 18 -5.21 -11.75 20.37
C ILE A 18 -5.22 -11.44 18.88
N PHE A 19 -5.81 -10.32 18.46
CA PHE A 19 -5.81 -9.93 17.05
C PHE A 19 -5.95 -8.42 16.83
N LEU A 20 -5.45 -7.98 15.68
CA LEU A 20 -5.70 -6.67 15.09
C LEU A 20 -6.47 -6.87 13.79
N SER A 21 -7.53 -6.11 13.57
CA SER A 21 -8.18 -5.98 12.26
C SER A 21 -8.07 -4.54 11.75
N GLU A 22 -7.93 -4.40 10.45
CA GLU A 22 -7.79 -3.10 9.78
C GLU A 22 -8.64 -3.08 8.52
N LEU A 23 -9.40 -2.01 8.34
CA LEU A 23 -10.12 -1.68 7.11
C LEU A 23 -9.60 -0.35 6.60
N SER A 24 -9.21 -0.30 5.34
CA SER A 24 -8.75 0.91 4.68
C SER A 24 -9.45 1.12 3.36
N PHE A 25 -9.66 2.38 3.00
CA PHE A 25 -10.18 2.78 1.71
C PHE A 25 -9.53 4.11 1.31
N SER A 26 -9.07 4.20 0.07
CA SER A 26 -8.56 5.45 -0.49
C SER A 26 -9.08 5.67 -1.91
N ILE A 27 -9.26 6.93 -2.26
CA ILE A 27 -9.61 7.39 -3.60
C ILE A 27 -8.78 8.59 -3.97
N LEU A 28 -8.19 8.55 -5.15
CA LEU A 28 -7.49 9.65 -5.77
C LEU A 28 -8.05 9.86 -7.18
N ARG A 29 -8.48 11.06 -7.48
CA ARG A 29 -8.92 11.46 -8.83
C ARG A 29 -8.26 12.77 -9.20
N THR A 30 -7.55 12.79 -10.32
CA THR A 30 -6.89 13.98 -10.86
C THR A 30 -7.43 14.25 -12.25
N LEU A 31 -7.83 15.49 -12.49
CA LEU A 31 -8.23 16.02 -13.79
C LEU A 31 -7.24 17.11 -14.15
N GLN A 32 -6.50 16.93 -15.23
CA GLN A 32 -5.58 17.94 -15.76
C GLN A 32 -6.03 18.32 -17.17
N THR A 33 -6.23 19.60 -17.41
CA THR A 33 -6.53 20.15 -18.73
C THR A 33 -5.38 21.07 -19.15
N ALA A 34 -4.68 20.67 -20.20
CA ALA A 34 -3.62 21.43 -20.83
C ALA A 34 -3.83 21.40 -22.36
N ASP A 35 -3.79 22.55 -23.02
CA ASP A 35 -3.90 22.68 -24.48
C ASP A 35 -5.09 21.92 -25.08
N GLU A 36 -6.28 22.06 -24.47
CA GLU A 36 -7.54 21.37 -24.82
C GLU A 36 -7.54 19.84 -24.60
N ILE A 37 -6.44 19.26 -24.13
CA ILE A 37 -6.36 17.83 -23.78
C ILE A 37 -6.67 17.68 -22.30
N THR A 38 -7.69 16.88 -21.98
CA THR A 38 -8.04 16.52 -20.61
C THR A 38 -7.55 15.12 -20.28
N THR A 39 -6.57 15.03 -19.39
CA THR A 39 -6.08 13.77 -18.84
C THR A 39 -6.78 13.50 -17.51
N ARG A 40 -7.29 12.28 -17.36
CA ARG A 40 -7.92 11.80 -16.13
C ARG A 40 -7.10 10.68 -15.54
N VAL A 41 -6.64 10.86 -14.31
CA VAL A 41 -6.00 9.82 -13.51
C VAL A 41 -6.94 9.48 -12.37
N SER A 42 -7.24 8.20 -12.21
CA SER A 42 -8.04 7.69 -11.10
C SER A 42 -7.38 6.47 -10.48
N ARG A 43 -7.34 6.48 -9.15
CA ARG A 43 -6.87 5.36 -8.33
C ARG A 43 -7.83 5.16 -7.18
N THR A 44 -8.27 3.93 -6.98
CA THR A 44 -9.13 3.55 -5.85
C THR A 44 -8.54 2.30 -5.22
N GLU A 45 -8.38 2.32 -3.92
CA GLU A 45 -7.83 1.20 -3.15
C GLU A 45 -8.77 0.84 -2.01
N GLY A 46 -8.84 -0.43 -1.71
CA GLY A 46 -9.52 -0.98 -0.54
C GLY A 46 -8.69 -2.08 0.09
N GLY A 47 -8.68 -2.17 1.41
CA GLY A 47 -7.93 -3.19 2.11
C GLY A 47 -8.65 -3.68 3.35
N LEU A 48 -8.66 -5.00 3.55
CA LEU A 48 -9.10 -5.65 4.78
C LEU A 48 -7.99 -6.56 5.27
N GLY A 49 -7.50 -6.31 6.48
CA GLY A 49 -6.39 -7.05 7.07
C GLY A 49 -6.67 -7.55 8.47
N PHE A 50 -6.06 -8.69 8.78
CA PHE A 50 -6.05 -9.29 10.10
C PHE A 50 -4.62 -9.69 10.48
N VAL A 51 -4.25 -9.43 11.73
CA VAL A 51 -3.03 -9.91 12.35
C VAL A 51 -3.42 -10.67 13.61
N PHE A 52 -3.06 -11.94 13.70
CA PHE A 52 -3.30 -12.79 14.86
C PHE A 52 -2.01 -12.97 15.64
N PHE A 53 -1.97 -12.52 16.87
CA PHE A 53 -0.84 -12.68 17.77
C PHE A 53 -0.83 -14.11 18.36
N ILE A 54 0.25 -14.85 18.09
CA ILE A 54 0.32 -16.29 18.44
C ILE A 54 1.05 -16.47 19.76
N VAL A 55 2.34 -16.28 19.74
CA VAL A 55 3.21 -16.46 20.92
C VAL A 55 4.36 -15.47 20.85
N ARG A 56 4.60 -14.72 21.94
CA ARG A 56 5.66 -13.73 22.04
C ARG A 56 5.62 -12.74 20.87
N ASP A 57 6.64 -12.81 19.99
CA ASP A 57 6.82 -11.89 18.88
C ASP A 57 6.37 -12.50 17.53
N TRP A 58 5.76 -13.71 17.56
CA TRP A 58 5.23 -14.38 16.37
C TRP A 58 3.77 -14.03 16.14
N PHE A 59 3.42 -13.78 14.87
CA PHE A 59 2.05 -13.50 14.45
C PHE A 59 1.75 -14.12 13.09
N ALA A 60 0.47 -14.33 12.81
CA ALA A 60 -0.03 -14.67 11.48
C ALA A 60 -0.75 -13.46 10.87
N VAL A 61 -0.68 -13.34 9.56
CA VAL A 61 -1.36 -12.28 8.81
C VAL A 61 -2.27 -12.90 7.76
N ALA A 62 -3.44 -12.27 7.57
CA ALA A 62 -4.31 -12.49 6.43
C ALA A 62 -4.78 -11.11 5.94
N ARG A 63 -4.67 -10.85 4.62
CA ARG A 63 -5.07 -9.56 4.06
C ARG A 63 -5.58 -9.73 2.65
N SER A 64 -6.63 -8.96 2.32
CA SER A 64 -7.10 -8.78 0.95
C SER A 64 -7.02 -7.30 0.59
N ASP A 65 -6.37 -7.01 -0.52
CA ASP A 65 -6.21 -5.66 -1.07
C ASP A 65 -6.87 -5.61 -2.45
N LEU A 66 -7.62 -4.54 -2.70
CA LEU A 66 -8.26 -4.23 -3.96
C LEU A 66 -7.65 -2.95 -4.52
N LEU A 67 -7.32 -2.94 -5.80
CA LEU A 67 -6.78 -1.78 -6.49
C LEU A 67 -7.48 -1.62 -7.85
N GLN A 68 -7.91 -0.40 -8.12
CA GLN A 68 -8.27 0.08 -9.45
C GLN A 68 -7.32 1.23 -9.81
N SER A 69 -6.70 1.18 -10.99
CA SER A 69 -5.73 2.20 -11.43
C SER A 69 -5.82 2.42 -12.93
N SER A 70 -6.11 3.67 -13.33
CA SER A 70 -6.11 4.04 -14.74
C SER A 70 -4.69 4.06 -15.33
N GLU A 71 -3.66 4.35 -14.54
CA GLU A 71 -2.26 4.36 -14.98
C GLU A 71 -1.75 2.96 -15.28
N GLN A 72 -2.14 1.99 -14.45
CA GLN A 72 -1.83 0.57 -14.68
C GLN A 72 -2.82 -0.11 -15.63
N LYS A 73 -3.80 0.61 -16.19
CA LYS A 73 -4.89 0.09 -17.02
C LYS A 73 -5.65 -1.07 -16.36
N LEU A 74 -5.79 -1.02 -15.04
CA LEU A 74 -6.47 -2.02 -14.24
C LEU A 74 -7.90 -1.59 -13.93
N ASN A 75 -8.87 -2.40 -14.34
CA ASN A 75 -10.24 -2.33 -13.81
C ASN A 75 -10.29 -2.80 -12.37
N LEU A 76 -9.60 -3.90 -12.08
CA LEU A 76 -9.51 -4.47 -10.75
C LEU A 76 -8.25 -5.33 -10.63
N ARG A 77 -7.47 -5.10 -9.57
CA ARG A 77 -6.52 -6.07 -9.03
C ARG A 77 -7.00 -6.46 -7.64
N ALA A 78 -7.13 -7.73 -7.39
CA ALA A 78 -7.45 -8.27 -6.08
C ALA A 78 -6.29 -9.17 -5.62
N ILE A 79 -5.67 -8.84 -4.49
CA ILE A 79 -4.60 -9.62 -3.90
C ILE A 79 -5.08 -10.14 -2.56
N THR A 80 -5.15 -11.46 -2.40
CA THR A 80 -5.38 -12.08 -1.11
C THR A 80 -4.12 -12.79 -0.67
N LYS A 81 -3.64 -12.48 0.52
CA LYS A 81 -2.37 -13.00 1.04
C LYS A 81 -2.50 -13.47 2.47
N GLY A 82 -1.71 -14.49 2.80
CA GLY A 82 -1.59 -15.03 4.15
C GLY A 82 -0.16 -15.46 4.44
N GLY A 83 0.27 -15.30 5.68
CA GLY A 83 1.64 -15.59 6.04
C GLY A 83 1.89 -15.61 7.53
N ALA A 84 3.13 -15.89 7.90
CA ALA A 84 3.64 -15.81 9.26
C ALA A 84 4.68 -14.70 9.36
N GLY A 85 4.68 -14.03 10.49
CA GLY A 85 5.59 -12.92 10.76
C GLY A 85 6.21 -13.02 12.14
N HIS A 86 7.30 -12.28 12.28
CA HIS A 86 8.04 -12.15 13.54
C HIS A 86 8.49 -10.70 13.73
N TYR A 87 8.31 -10.16 14.93
CA TYR A 87 8.91 -8.90 15.32
C TYR A 87 10.39 -9.13 15.67
N ILE A 88 11.28 -8.61 14.82
CA ILE A 88 12.75 -8.66 15.03
C ILE A 88 13.14 -7.67 16.13
N VAL A 89 12.48 -6.50 16.14
CA VAL A 89 12.61 -5.49 17.19
C VAL A 89 11.20 -5.10 17.60
N LYS A 90 10.93 -5.11 18.90
CA LYS A 90 9.65 -4.68 19.48
C LYS A 90 9.92 -3.94 20.77
N THR A 91 9.78 -2.65 20.72
CA THR A 91 9.97 -1.74 21.87
C THR A 91 8.79 -0.78 21.96
N ASN A 92 8.77 0.02 23.01
CA ASN A 92 7.77 1.10 23.15
C ASN A 92 8.06 2.34 22.28
N ARG A 93 9.12 2.31 21.45
CA ARG A 93 9.50 3.42 20.56
C ARG A 93 9.57 3.01 19.10
N MET A 94 9.83 1.74 18.82
CA MET A 94 9.98 1.26 17.45
C MET A 94 9.65 -0.22 17.35
N ASN A 95 9.15 -0.60 16.17
CA ASN A 95 8.93 -1.98 15.76
C ASN A 95 9.61 -2.24 14.42
N LEU A 96 10.28 -3.38 14.31
CA LEU A 96 10.72 -3.94 13.04
C LEU A 96 10.12 -5.34 12.91
N GLY A 97 9.23 -5.53 11.95
CA GLY A 97 8.59 -6.81 11.67
C GLY A 97 8.97 -7.35 10.30
N ALA A 98 9.10 -8.65 10.20
CA ALA A 98 9.26 -9.37 8.95
C ALA A 98 8.11 -10.36 8.78
N VAL A 99 7.61 -10.52 7.55
CA VAL A 99 6.54 -11.46 7.19
C VAL A 99 6.95 -12.21 5.92
N ILE A 100 6.68 -13.51 5.89
CA ILE A 100 6.77 -14.31 4.67
C ILE A 100 5.47 -15.09 4.48
N GLY A 101 5.10 -15.36 3.23
CA GLY A 101 3.86 -16.09 2.96
C GLY A 101 3.60 -16.28 1.49
N ALA A 102 2.33 -16.55 1.19
CA ALA A 102 1.82 -16.70 -0.17
C ALA A 102 0.68 -15.72 -0.43
N ALA A 103 0.58 -15.31 -1.68
CA ALA A 103 -0.45 -14.44 -2.19
C ALA A 103 -1.08 -15.03 -3.45
N TRP A 104 -2.36 -14.78 -3.62
CA TRP A 104 -3.09 -15.00 -4.86
C TRP A 104 -3.45 -13.64 -5.43
N ASN A 105 -3.03 -13.40 -6.66
CA ASN A 105 -3.28 -12.17 -7.39
C ASN A 105 -4.21 -12.44 -8.55
N PHE A 106 -5.28 -11.65 -8.64
CA PHE A 106 -6.22 -11.59 -9.74
C PHE A 106 -6.16 -10.20 -10.36
N GLU A 107 -6.02 -10.11 -11.67
CA GLU A 107 -5.99 -8.86 -12.42
C GLU A 107 -7.00 -8.91 -13.56
N ASP A 108 -7.83 -7.87 -13.65
CA ASP A 108 -8.71 -7.58 -14.76
C ASP A 108 -8.32 -6.24 -15.36
N TYR A 109 -8.17 -6.19 -16.67
CA TYR A 109 -7.64 -5.03 -17.38
C TYR A 109 -8.76 -4.24 -18.08
N THR A 110 -8.53 -2.93 -18.24
CA THR A 110 -9.47 -2.03 -18.92
C THR A 110 -9.64 -2.37 -20.41
N ASP A 111 -8.59 -2.94 -21.03
CA ASP A 111 -8.64 -3.37 -22.42
C ASP A 111 -9.30 -4.76 -22.52
N PRO A 112 -10.46 -4.90 -23.16
CA PRO A 112 -11.18 -6.17 -23.28
C PRO A 112 -10.45 -7.21 -24.13
N VAL A 113 -9.42 -6.81 -24.89
CA VAL A 113 -8.58 -7.73 -25.68
C VAL A 113 -7.54 -8.41 -24.80
N ILE A 114 -7.17 -7.79 -23.67
CA ILE A 114 -6.21 -8.36 -22.73
C ILE A 114 -6.97 -9.27 -21.77
N SER A 115 -6.69 -10.56 -21.83
CA SER A 115 -7.26 -11.54 -20.90
C SER A 115 -6.84 -11.21 -19.46
N GLY A 116 -7.77 -11.36 -18.55
CA GLY A 116 -7.49 -11.26 -17.11
C GLY A 116 -6.38 -12.24 -16.69
N ARG A 117 -5.62 -11.87 -15.69
CA ARG A 117 -4.45 -12.62 -15.22
C ARG A 117 -4.70 -13.15 -13.81
N ASN A 118 -4.31 -14.39 -13.58
CA ASN A 118 -4.30 -15.00 -12.26
C ASN A 118 -2.89 -15.51 -11.98
N SER A 119 -2.32 -15.14 -10.83
CA SER A 119 -1.01 -15.62 -10.42
C SER A 119 -0.96 -15.99 -8.95
N ALA A 120 -0.25 -17.07 -8.65
CA ALA A 120 0.19 -17.38 -7.31
C ALA A 120 1.59 -16.79 -7.12
N GLU A 121 1.81 -16.14 -5.99
CA GLU A 121 3.04 -15.45 -5.66
C GLU A 121 3.49 -15.85 -4.26
N ALA A 122 4.80 -15.99 -4.04
CA ALA A 122 5.33 -15.85 -2.69
C ALA A 122 5.38 -14.37 -2.33
N PHE A 123 5.43 -14.04 -1.05
CA PHE A 123 5.77 -12.69 -0.65
C PHE A 123 6.70 -12.67 0.57
N ALA A 124 7.52 -11.63 0.62
CA ALA A 124 8.29 -11.26 1.79
C ALA A 124 8.10 -9.78 2.05
N ALA A 125 7.85 -9.42 3.29
CA ALA A 125 7.63 -8.04 3.72
C ALA A 125 8.52 -7.68 4.90
N LEU A 126 8.99 -6.43 4.91
CA LEU A 126 9.61 -5.79 6.06
C LEU A 126 8.82 -4.51 6.36
N GLU A 127 8.50 -4.30 7.63
CA GLU A 127 7.84 -3.09 8.10
C GLU A 127 8.62 -2.54 9.29
N TYR A 128 9.00 -1.27 9.20
CA TYR A 128 9.69 -0.54 10.26
C TYR A 128 8.85 0.66 10.68
N LYS A 129 8.58 0.75 11.97
CA LYS A 129 7.81 1.83 12.59
C LYS A 129 8.59 2.47 13.73
N ILE A 130 8.61 3.80 13.76
CA ILE A 130 8.97 4.61 14.91
C ILE A 130 7.70 5.37 15.30
N PHE A 131 7.32 5.34 16.57
CA PHE A 131 6.06 5.90 17.06
C PHE A 131 6.15 6.58 18.43
N ASN A 132 7.30 6.70 19.00
CA ASN A 132 7.52 7.41 20.27
C ASN A 132 8.97 7.87 20.38
N LEU A 133 9.42 8.67 19.41
CA LEU A 133 10.76 9.24 19.40
C LEU A 133 10.68 10.77 19.34
N GLY A 134 10.26 11.38 20.46
CA GLY A 134 9.93 12.81 20.51
C GLY A 134 8.77 13.11 19.54
N ASP A 135 8.98 14.07 18.68
CA ASP A 135 7.99 14.58 17.76
C ASP A 135 8.05 13.89 16.36
N LEU A 136 8.75 12.75 16.28
CA LEU A 136 8.96 12.03 15.01
C LEU A 136 8.21 10.72 15.00
N GLU A 137 7.36 10.55 13.97
CA GLU A 137 6.77 9.28 13.58
C GLU A 137 7.27 8.86 12.20
N LEU A 138 7.60 7.58 12.06
CA LEU A 138 8.05 6.99 10.81
C LEU A 138 7.34 5.65 10.61
N ASN A 139 6.80 5.44 9.42
CA ASN A 139 6.34 4.14 8.98
C ASN A 139 6.92 3.86 7.59
N THR A 140 7.68 2.79 7.46
CA THR A 140 8.15 2.35 6.15
C THR A 140 7.92 0.86 5.99
N LYS A 141 7.50 0.45 4.79
CA LYS A 141 7.17 -0.91 4.46
C LYS A 141 7.62 -1.23 3.05
N VAL A 142 8.23 -2.38 2.89
CA VAL A 142 8.56 -2.94 1.59
C VAL A 142 8.00 -4.35 1.49
N ILE A 143 7.40 -4.67 0.35
CA ILE A 143 6.91 -6.02 0.05
C ILE A 143 7.43 -6.43 -1.32
N ALA A 144 7.98 -7.62 -1.41
CA ALA A 144 8.40 -8.26 -2.66
C ALA A 144 7.51 -9.44 -2.97
N TYR A 145 7.09 -9.58 -4.23
CA TYR A 145 6.20 -10.64 -4.72
C TYR A 145 6.86 -11.35 -5.92
N PRO A 146 7.77 -12.32 -5.71
CA PRO A 146 8.19 -13.19 -6.79
C PRO A 146 7.04 -14.11 -7.19
N SER A 147 6.71 -14.14 -8.49
CA SER A 147 5.65 -15.01 -9.00
C SER A 147 6.09 -16.47 -9.02
N LEU A 148 5.20 -17.36 -8.59
CA LEU A 148 5.38 -18.82 -8.62
C LEU A 148 4.81 -19.42 -9.91
N THR A 149 3.88 -18.75 -10.57
CA THR A 149 3.18 -19.23 -11.76
C THR A 149 3.59 -18.53 -13.04
N GLU A 150 4.08 -17.28 -12.95
CA GLU A 150 4.51 -16.50 -14.10
C GLU A 150 6.02 -16.35 -14.09
N LYS A 151 6.67 -16.98 -15.07
CA LYS A 151 8.14 -17.04 -15.14
C LYS A 151 8.77 -15.66 -15.21
N GLY A 152 9.60 -15.36 -14.21
CA GLY A 152 10.39 -14.13 -14.15
C GLY A 152 9.59 -12.88 -13.78
N ARG A 153 8.30 -12.98 -13.47
CA ARG A 153 7.54 -11.85 -12.95
C ARG A 153 7.91 -11.56 -11.51
N PHE A 154 8.16 -10.31 -11.25
CA PHE A 154 8.48 -9.77 -9.93
C PHE A 154 7.74 -8.45 -9.74
N ARG A 155 7.03 -8.34 -8.64
CA ARG A 155 6.37 -7.12 -8.20
C ARG A 155 6.91 -6.67 -6.85
N SER A 156 6.86 -5.39 -6.60
CA SER A 156 7.16 -4.85 -5.27
C SER A 156 6.32 -3.63 -4.95
N ASP A 157 5.96 -3.51 -3.67
CA ASP A 157 5.30 -2.35 -3.11
C ASP A 157 6.24 -1.74 -2.08
N PHE A 158 6.38 -0.42 -2.11
CA PHE A 158 7.12 0.36 -1.14
C PHE A 158 6.25 1.51 -0.64
N ASP A 159 6.09 1.59 0.67
CA ASP A 159 5.39 2.67 1.36
C ASP A 159 6.36 3.32 2.33
N PHE A 160 6.41 4.63 2.31
CA PHE A 160 7.16 5.46 3.24
C PHE A 160 6.27 6.59 3.71
N ASN A 161 6.20 6.79 5.01
CA ASN A 161 5.51 7.90 5.64
C ASN A 161 6.34 8.40 6.80
N ILE A 162 6.61 9.68 6.84
CA ILE A 162 7.28 10.35 7.93
C ILE A 162 6.46 11.56 8.34
N GLU A 163 6.22 11.68 9.64
CA GLU A 163 5.54 12.81 10.23
C GLU A 163 6.43 13.45 11.30
N TYR A 164 6.51 14.74 11.26
CA TYR A 164 7.23 15.52 12.26
C TYR A 164 6.28 16.60 12.82
N GLU A 165 6.09 16.54 14.13
CA GLU A 165 5.31 17.50 14.88
C GLU A 165 6.22 18.64 15.35
N PHE A 166 5.84 19.86 15.04
CA PHE A 166 6.52 21.06 15.52
C PHE A 166 5.87 21.55 16.81
N GLY A 167 6.54 22.42 17.56
CA GLY A 167 5.88 23.16 18.63
C GLY A 167 4.59 23.86 18.12
N PHE A 168 3.59 24.01 19.00
CA PHE A 168 2.28 24.58 18.70
C PHE A 168 1.33 23.66 17.90
N ASP A 169 1.47 22.32 18.05
CA ASP A 169 0.59 21.31 17.45
C ASP A 169 0.53 21.36 15.92
N LEU A 170 1.56 21.96 15.28
CA LEU A 170 1.74 21.97 13.84
C LEU A 170 2.52 20.72 13.42
N PHE A 171 2.02 19.98 12.43
CA PHE A 171 2.75 18.84 11.87
C PHE A 171 2.96 18.96 10.36
N ILE A 172 4.01 18.33 9.88
CA ILE A 172 4.26 18.05 8.48
C ILE A 172 4.36 16.54 8.27
N ASN A 173 3.61 16.04 7.29
CA ASN A 173 3.65 14.64 6.88
C ASN A 173 4.09 14.52 5.43
N LEU A 174 5.05 13.64 5.18
CA LEU A 174 5.55 13.30 3.85
C LEU A 174 5.29 11.83 3.60
N GLY A 175 4.50 11.54 2.58
CA GLY A 175 4.17 10.20 2.13
C GLY A 175 4.74 9.90 0.74
N PHE A 176 5.24 8.69 0.55
CA PHE A 176 5.66 8.17 -0.74
C PHE A 176 5.24 6.72 -0.87
N THR A 177 4.52 6.41 -1.94
CA THR A 177 4.12 5.05 -2.31
C THR A 177 4.64 4.73 -3.69
N LEU A 178 5.22 3.55 -3.88
CA LEU A 178 5.68 3.04 -5.17
C LEU A 178 5.19 1.61 -5.35
N ASN A 179 4.56 1.35 -6.49
CA ASN A 179 4.21 0.00 -6.94
C ASN A 179 5.00 -0.29 -8.22
N TYR A 180 5.70 -1.40 -8.24
CA TYR A 180 6.52 -1.85 -9.35
C TYR A 180 6.07 -3.22 -9.84
N ASP A 181 6.02 -3.39 -11.16
CA ASP A 181 5.79 -4.67 -11.84
C ASP A 181 6.72 -4.74 -13.06
N ASN A 182 7.61 -5.73 -13.11
CA ASN A 182 8.53 -5.87 -14.24
C ASN A 182 7.88 -6.46 -15.51
N GLN A 183 6.63 -6.95 -15.40
CA GLN A 183 5.84 -7.45 -16.52
C GLN A 183 4.42 -6.84 -16.47
N PRO A 184 4.30 -5.50 -16.62
CA PRO A 184 3.01 -4.84 -16.60
C PRO A 184 2.17 -5.21 -17.83
N ALA A 185 0.90 -4.81 -17.86
CA ALA A 185 0.08 -4.94 -19.05
C ALA A 185 0.69 -4.14 -20.21
N GLU A 186 0.44 -4.58 -21.45
CA GLU A 186 0.95 -3.92 -22.65
C GLU A 186 0.56 -2.42 -22.68
N GLY A 187 1.55 -1.56 -22.83
CA GLY A 187 1.40 -0.11 -22.81
C GLY A 187 1.08 0.48 -21.43
N ALA A 188 1.18 -0.29 -20.33
CA ALA A 188 1.14 0.23 -18.97
C ALA A 188 2.55 0.55 -18.45
N SER A 189 2.64 1.49 -17.49
CA SER A 189 3.89 1.81 -16.82
C SER A 189 4.31 0.67 -15.88
N PRO A 190 5.61 0.30 -15.83
CA PRO A 190 6.12 -0.61 -14.83
C PRO A 190 6.13 -0.01 -13.41
N ASN A 191 6.10 1.30 -13.31
CA ASN A 191 6.10 2.03 -12.04
C ASN A 191 4.83 2.87 -11.92
N ASP A 192 4.22 2.83 -10.74
CA ASP A 192 3.15 3.71 -10.32
C ASP A 192 3.53 4.28 -8.95
N TYR A 193 3.69 5.58 -8.84
CA TYR A 193 4.12 6.21 -7.60
C TYR A 193 3.26 7.41 -7.24
N VAL A 194 3.10 7.62 -5.95
CA VAL A 194 2.40 8.77 -5.38
C VAL A 194 3.31 9.43 -4.34
N PHE A 195 3.47 10.73 -4.45
CA PHE A 195 4.10 11.56 -3.45
C PHE A 195 3.06 12.49 -2.84
N GLN A 196 2.98 12.55 -1.52
CA GLN A 196 2.05 13.40 -0.77
C GLN A 196 2.79 14.23 0.26
N THR A 197 2.38 15.47 0.40
CA THR A 197 2.81 16.36 1.48
C THR A 197 1.57 16.92 2.15
N THR A 198 1.48 16.75 3.44
CA THR A 198 0.40 17.29 4.27
C THR A 198 0.98 18.20 5.34
N ILE A 199 0.40 19.36 5.53
CA ILE A 199 0.66 20.23 6.67
C ILE A 199 -0.67 20.34 7.41
N GLY A 200 -0.67 20.10 8.70
CA GLY A 200 -1.86 20.10 9.51
C GLY A 200 -1.61 20.65 10.90
N TRP A 201 -2.69 20.81 11.63
CA TRP A 201 -2.72 21.27 13.00
C TRP A 201 -3.54 20.30 13.84
N GLU A 202 -2.98 19.80 14.93
CA GLU A 202 -3.72 19.01 15.91
C GLU A 202 -4.27 19.96 17.00
N LEU A 203 -5.51 19.73 17.43
CA LEU A 203 -6.20 20.51 18.45
C LEU A 203 -6.45 19.66 19.71
#